data_eece48567e16d398fc95bc851b9a1422
#
_entry.id   eece48567e16d398fc95bc851b9a1422
#
_cell.length_a   1.000
_cell.length_b   1.000
_cell.length_c   1.000
_cell.angle_alpha   90.00
_cell.angle_beta   90.00
_cell.angle_gamma   90.00
#
_symmetry.space_group_name_H-M   'P 1'
#
loop_
_entity.id
_entity.type
_entity.pdbx_description
1 polymer ?
#
loop_
_entity_poly.entity_id
_entity_poly.type
_entity_poly.pdbx_seq_one_letter_code
_entity_poly.pdbx_strand_id
1 'polypeptide(L)'
;HFLSLFVIIGFMAVDVPPFKAVVYAVIIQFALSFLDREHRLTVGPLFKALAQGTRSVLPVVATCATAGVIVAVTTQTGLGLNLAEIIVGAAKGLTDNPTVVLILTVVLSAIAVLVLGLAVPVTASFIIAAVIIAPALVHLGVTQAEAYMFIFYYAVLSEVSPPTALAAVATSAITGGKVIPTMWQAWKYTLPAFLVPFAFVLTDNGAHLLGQGSLLGMLWTLGVSILAVAALAVVTGGWIVIATGWVERLLCVPAALLLLYLAPVTIAVGIGLLFVAVVINLLRRQRVAGSTEGTVNS
;
A
#
# COMPACT_ATOMS: atom_id res chain seq x y z
N HIS A 1 11.78 -15.40 16.32
CA HIS A 1 10.53 -14.62 16.25
C HIS A 1 9.95 -14.54 14.83
N PHE A 2 10.79 -14.58 13.77
CA PHE A 2 10.31 -14.54 12.39
C PHE A 2 9.84 -15.90 11.82
N LEU A 3 10.08 -17.00 12.53
CA LEU A 3 9.76 -18.33 12.02
C LEU A 3 8.26 -18.52 11.78
N SER A 4 7.41 -17.97 12.64
CA SER A 4 5.95 -18.01 12.46
C SER A 4 5.51 -17.37 11.13
N LEU A 5 6.16 -16.27 10.72
CA LEU A 5 5.88 -15.62 9.44
C LEU A 5 6.24 -16.54 8.26
N PHE A 6 7.42 -17.17 8.29
CA PHE A 6 7.83 -18.11 7.24
C PHE A 6 6.92 -19.34 7.18
N VAL A 7 6.46 -19.82 8.34
CA VAL A 7 5.50 -20.93 8.40
C VAL A 7 4.17 -20.54 7.75
N ILE A 8 3.63 -19.36 8.05
CA ILE A 8 2.38 -18.87 7.44
C ILE A 8 2.56 -18.75 5.93
N ILE A 9 3.62 -18.10 5.46
CA ILE A 9 3.90 -17.94 4.03
C ILE A 9 4.05 -19.30 3.34
N GLY A 10 4.79 -20.24 3.96
CA GLY A 10 4.99 -21.58 3.42
C GLY A 10 3.68 -22.37 3.28
N PHE A 11 2.80 -22.34 4.30
CA PHE A 11 1.50 -22.98 4.21
C PHE A 11 0.57 -22.33 3.19
N MET A 12 0.60 -20.99 3.09
CA MET A 12 -0.18 -20.29 2.08
C MET A 12 0.32 -20.55 0.65
N ALA A 13 1.62 -20.77 0.46
CA ALA A 13 2.20 -21.13 -0.83
C ALA A 13 1.78 -22.53 -1.34
N VAL A 14 1.29 -23.39 -0.46
CA VAL A 14 0.70 -24.70 -0.79
C VAL A 14 -0.83 -24.71 -0.66
N ASP A 15 -1.46 -23.56 -0.91
CA ASP A 15 -2.91 -23.35 -0.94
C ASP A 15 -3.66 -23.65 0.38
N VAL A 16 -2.96 -23.64 1.52
CA VAL A 16 -3.62 -23.72 2.82
C VAL A 16 -4.28 -22.38 3.16
N PRO A 17 -5.59 -22.37 3.51
CA PRO A 17 -6.28 -21.13 3.86
C PRO A 17 -5.59 -20.36 5.00
N PRO A 18 -5.52 -19.02 4.94
CA PRO A 18 -4.75 -18.19 5.87
C PRO A 18 -5.07 -18.47 7.35
N PHE A 19 -6.34 -18.67 7.71
CA PHE A 19 -6.74 -18.97 9.09
C PHE A 19 -6.19 -20.29 9.60
N LYS A 20 -6.10 -21.34 8.75
CA LYS A 20 -5.46 -22.61 9.10
C LYS A 20 -3.95 -22.47 9.22
N ALA A 21 -3.32 -21.73 8.30
CA ALA A 21 -1.89 -21.45 8.32
C ALA A 21 -1.48 -20.76 9.62
N VAL A 22 -2.27 -19.79 10.10
CA VAL A 22 -2.04 -19.11 11.38
C VAL A 22 -2.16 -20.09 12.55
N VAL A 23 -3.17 -20.96 12.58
CA VAL A 23 -3.32 -21.98 13.64
C VAL A 23 -2.10 -22.91 13.69
N TYR A 24 -1.64 -23.40 12.54
CA TYR A 24 -0.43 -24.24 12.46
C TYR A 24 0.82 -23.47 12.93
N ALA A 25 0.95 -22.20 12.54
CA ALA A 25 2.05 -21.37 13.01
C ALA A 25 2.04 -21.18 14.54
N VAL A 26 0.88 -21.00 15.15
CA VAL A 26 0.73 -20.91 16.61
C VAL A 26 1.13 -22.22 17.28
N ILE A 27 0.69 -23.39 16.77
CA ILE A 27 1.05 -24.70 17.29
C ILE A 27 2.57 -24.93 17.19
N ILE A 28 3.17 -24.62 16.05
CA ILE A 28 4.61 -24.76 15.83
C ILE A 28 5.38 -23.82 16.78
N GLN A 29 4.94 -22.56 16.92
CA GLN A 29 5.56 -21.61 17.84
C GLN A 29 5.47 -22.06 19.29
N PHE A 30 4.33 -22.63 19.68
CA PHE A 30 4.16 -23.22 21.02
C PHE A 30 5.12 -24.39 21.24
N ALA A 31 5.23 -25.31 20.28
CA ALA A 31 6.17 -26.44 20.35
C ALA A 31 7.63 -25.96 20.46
N LEU A 32 8.00 -24.95 19.67
CA LEU A 32 9.34 -24.38 19.68
C LEU A 32 9.67 -23.63 20.98
N SER A 33 8.68 -23.12 21.71
CA SER A 33 8.91 -22.47 23.02
C SER A 33 9.54 -23.39 24.05
N PHE A 34 9.40 -24.72 23.88
CA PHE A 34 10.04 -25.71 24.76
C PHE A 34 11.54 -25.90 24.51
N LEU A 35 12.06 -25.45 23.34
CA LEU A 35 13.50 -25.48 23.05
C LEU A 35 14.26 -24.37 23.79
N ASP A 36 13.58 -23.26 24.12
CA ASP A 36 14.16 -22.17 24.88
C ASP A 36 13.87 -22.35 26.38
N ARG A 37 14.91 -22.55 27.16
CA ARG A 37 14.79 -22.79 28.62
C ARG A 37 14.34 -21.56 29.40
N GLU A 38 14.63 -20.35 28.92
CA GLU A 38 14.30 -19.09 29.61
C GLU A 38 12.86 -18.64 29.34
N HIS A 39 12.31 -18.96 28.14
CA HIS A 39 11.00 -18.48 27.70
C HIS A 39 9.99 -19.61 27.46
N ARG A 40 10.09 -20.71 28.21
CA ARG A 40 9.14 -21.83 28.10
C ARG A 40 7.73 -21.42 28.46
N LEU A 41 6.79 -21.69 27.57
CA LEU A 41 5.36 -21.51 27.81
C LEU A 41 4.82 -22.66 28.70
N THR A 42 5.14 -22.60 29.98
CA THR A 42 4.52 -23.47 31.00
C THR A 42 3.06 -23.06 31.21
N VAL A 43 2.30 -23.87 31.99
CA VAL A 43 0.84 -23.66 32.18
C VAL A 43 0.49 -22.22 32.59
N GLY A 44 1.24 -21.62 33.50
CA GLY A 44 0.99 -20.25 33.97
C GLY A 44 1.20 -19.18 32.91
N PRO A 45 2.39 -19.08 32.28
CA PRO A 45 2.64 -18.21 31.13
C PRO A 45 1.71 -18.42 29.95
N LEU A 46 1.36 -19.69 29.63
CA LEU A 46 0.41 -20.02 28.58
C LEU A 46 -0.98 -19.42 28.86
N PHE A 47 -1.49 -19.61 30.08
CA PHE A 47 -2.79 -19.03 30.46
C PHE A 47 -2.79 -17.51 30.41
N LYS A 48 -1.70 -16.87 30.85
CA LYS A 48 -1.54 -15.41 30.72
C LYS A 48 -1.50 -14.96 29.27
N ALA A 49 -0.77 -15.65 28.40
CA ALA A 49 -0.69 -15.36 26.98
C ALA A 49 -2.06 -15.51 26.29
N LEU A 50 -2.80 -16.56 26.58
CA LEU A 50 -4.15 -16.77 26.06
C LEU A 50 -5.13 -15.70 26.57
N ALA A 51 -5.09 -15.37 27.85
CA ALA A 51 -5.95 -14.34 28.42
C ALA A 51 -5.64 -12.94 27.82
N GLN A 52 -4.37 -12.63 27.62
CA GLN A 52 -3.94 -11.36 27.01
C GLN A 52 -4.29 -11.33 25.51
N GLY A 53 -4.07 -12.44 24.80
CA GLY A 53 -4.48 -12.60 23.40
C GLY A 53 -5.99 -12.42 23.23
N THR A 54 -6.81 -13.04 24.08
CA THR A 54 -8.26 -12.88 24.05
C THR A 54 -8.66 -11.42 24.29
N ARG A 55 -8.06 -10.75 25.28
CA ARG A 55 -8.34 -9.32 25.54
C ARG A 55 -7.99 -8.41 24.38
N SER A 56 -6.85 -8.66 23.71
CA SER A 56 -6.43 -7.84 22.56
C SER A 56 -7.29 -8.05 21.31
N VAL A 57 -7.97 -9.19 21.19
CA VAL A 57 -8.89 -9.48 20.07
C VAL A 57 -10.28 -8.84 20.28
N LEU A 58 -10.72 -8.60 21.52
CA LEU A 58 -12.06 -8.07 21.82
C LEU A 58 -12.42 -6.78 21.04
N PRO A 59 -11.55 -5.76 20.95
CA PRO A 59 -11.86 -4.56 20.15
C PRO A 59 -12.04 -4.88 18.65
N VAL A 60 -11.24 -5.79 18.13
CA VAL A 60 -11.33 -6.21 16.72
C VAL A 60 -12.65 -6.95 16.46
N VAL A 61 -13.04 -7.87 17.35
CA VAL A 61 -14.32 -8.59 17.26
C VAL A 61 -15.50 -7.62 17.31
N ALA A 62 -15.49 -6.68 18.26
CA ALA A 62 -16.55 -5.67 18.38
C ALA A 62 -16.66 -4.81 17.12
N THR A 63 -15.53 -4.39 16.55
CA THR A 63 -15.48 -3.59 15.32
C THR A 63 -15.98 -4.39 14.13
N CYS A 64 -15.56 -5.66 13.98
CA CYS A 64 -16.04 -6.54 12.91
C CYS A 64 -17.54 -6.83 13.03
N ALA A 65 -18.06 -7.03 14.24
CA ALA A 65 -19.50 -7.22 14.46
C ALA A 65 -20.29 -5.97 14.03
N THR A 66 -19.84 -4.78 14.42
CA THR A 66 -20.46 -3.51 14.01
C THR A 66 -20.40 -3.31 12.50
N ALA A 67 -19.25 -3.58 11.88
CA ALA A 67 -19.07 -3.53 10.43
C ALA A 67 -20.02 -4.54 9.74
N GLY A 68 -20.20 -5.74 10.29
CA GLY A 68 -21.15 -6.72 9.80
C GLY A 68 -22.60 -6.23 9.79
N VAL A 69 -23.02 -5.49 10.82
CA VAL A 69 -24.34 -4.85 10.86
C VAL A 69 -24.48 -3.80 9.76
N ILE A 70 -23.46 -2.94 9.58
CA ILE A 70 -23.43 -1.94 8.51
C ILE A 70 -23.54 -2.61 7.14
N VAL A 71 -22.77 -3.66 6.89
CA VAL A 71 -22.80 -4.44 5.64
C VAL A 71 -24.20 -5.02 5.40
N ALA A 72 -24.79 -5.67 6.41
CA ALA A 72 -26.11 -6.26 6.30
C ALA A 72 -27.19 -5.23 5.93
N VAL A 73 -27.20 -4.09 6.63
CA VAL A 73 -28.12 -2.99 6.35
C VAL A 73 -27.88 -2.42 4.95
N THR A 74 -26.64 -2.13 4.59
CA THR A 74 -26.26 -1.55 3.29
C THR A 74 -26.66 -2.47 2.13
N THR A 75 -26.48 -3.79 2.29
CA THR A 75 -26.84 -4.77 1.29
C THR A 75 -28.35 -4.93 1.16
N GLN A 76 -29.09 -5.02 2.28
CA GLN A 76 -30.54 -5.20 2.26
C GLN A 76 -31.28 -3.97 1.75
N THR A 77 -30.77 -2.77 2.03
CA THR A 77 -31.39 -1.50 1.57
C THR A 77 -30.99 -1.10 0.16
N GLY A 78 -30.00 -1.80 -0.46
CA GLY A 78 -29.41 -1.39 -1.73
C GLY A 78 -28.59 -0.10 -1.66
N LEU A 79 -28.34 0.40 -0.44
CA LEU A 79 -27.61 1.66 -0.23
C LEU A 79 -26.21 1.62 -0.84
N GLY A 80 -25.54 0.45 -0.84
CA GLY A 80 -24.23 0.28 -1.47
C GLY A 80 -24.25 0.56 -2.98
N LEU A 81 -25.26 0.07 -3.68
CA LEU A 81 -25.44 0.33 -5.12
C LEU A 81 -25.76 1.81 -5.39
N ASN A 82 -26.65 2.40 -4.60
CA ASN A 82 -26.99 3.82 -4.75
C ASN A 82 -25.77 4.73 -4.51
N LEU A 83 -24.93 4.42 -3.51
CA LEU A 83 -23.70 5.17 -3.26
C LEU A 83 -22.67 4.95 -4.39
N ALA A 84 -22.57 3.74 -4.93
CA ALA A 84 -21.76 3.47 -6.11
C ALA A 84 -22.21 4.30 -7.32
N GLU A 85 -23.52 4.38 -7.57
CA GLU A 85 -24.10 5.22 -8.63
C GLU A 85 -23.82 6.71 -8.43
N ILE A 86 -23.83 7.20 -7.19
CA ILE A 86 -23.47 8.59 -6.87
C ILE A 86 -22.02 8.87 -7.21
N ILE A 87 -21.09 7.98 -6.87
CA ILE A 87 -19.66 8.14 -7.16
C ILE A 87 -19.43 8.14 -8.68
N VAL A 88 -20.01 7.18 -9.40
CA VAL A 88 -19.91 7.10 -10.86
C VAL A 88 -20.62 8.27 -11.52
N GLY A 89 -21.79 8.66 -11.01
CA GLY A 89 -22.57 9.81 -11.49
C GLY A 89 -21.83 11.13 -11.34
N ALA A 90 -21.12 11.33 -10.23
CA ALA A 90 -20.27 12.49 -10.03
C ALA A 90 -19.11 12.55 -11.06
N ALA A 91 -18.52 11.41 -11.40
CA ALA A 91 -17.51 11.33 -12.45
C ALA A 91 -18.10 11.58 -13.84
N LYS A 92 -19.25 11.00 -14.15
CA LYS A 92 -19.97 11.20 -15.43
C LYS A 92 -20.47 12.63 -15.61
N GLY A 93 -20.80 13.33 -14.53
CA GLY A 93 -21.18 14.74 -14.58
C GLY A 93 -20.07 15.67 -15.04
N LEU A 94 -18.82 15.21 -15.02
CA LEU A 94 -17.64 15.96 -15.46
C LEU A 94 -17.22 15.63 -16.90
N THR A 95 -17.53 14.41 -17.39
CA THR A 95 -17.09 13.94 -18.71
C THR A 95 -17.84 12.69 -19.16
N ASP A 96 -18.02 12.53 -20.47
CA ASP A 96 -18.60 11.33 -21.09
C ASP A 96 -17.51 10.33 -21.54
N ASN A 97 -16.23 10.65 -21.41
CA ASN A 97 -15.14 9.77 -21.80
C ASN A 97 -14.99 8.61 -20.80
N PRO A 98 -15.19 7.34 -21.21
CA PRO A 98 -15.18 6.19 -20.30
C PRO A 98 -13.88 6.05 -19.48
N THR A 99 -12.74 6.30 -20.10
CA THR A 99 -11.43 6.21 -19.44
C THR A 99 -11.28 7.30 -18.36
N VAL A 100 -11.72 8.51 -18.66
CA VAL A 100 -11.67 9.62 -17.69
C VAL A 100 -12.68 9.39 -16.55
N VAL A 101 -13.85 8.84 -16.85
CA VAL A 101 -14.83 8.43 -15.82
C VAL A 101 -14.23 7.38 -14.88
N LEU A 102 -13.55 6.38 -15.43
CA LEU A 102 -12.86 5.37 -14.62
C LEU A 102 -11.79 6.02 -13.71
N ILE A 103 -10.91 6.84 -14.26
CA ILE A 103 -9.85 7.52 -13.50
C ILE A 103 -10.45 8.37 -12.36
N LEU A 104 -11.47 9.17 -12.66
CA LEU A 104 -12.15 10.00 -11.66
C LEU A 104 -12.81 9.16 -10.58
N THR A 105 -13.49 8.08 -10.96
CA THR A 105 -14.12 7.16 -10.00
C THR A 105 -13.07 6.52 -9.08
N VAL A 106 -11.94 6.10 -9.63
CA VAL A 106 -10.83 5.52 -8.85
C VAL A 106 -10.24 6.56 -7.88
N VAL A 107 -10.05 7.80 -8.32
CA VAL A 107 -9.57 8.90 -7.46
C VAL A 107 -10.56 9.21 -6.34
N LEU A 108 -11.84 9.35 -6.66
CA LEU A 108 -12.89 9.59 -5.66
C LEU A 108 -13.01 8.43 -4.67
N SER A 109 -12.88 7.19 -5.16
CA SER A 109 -12.86 5.98 -4.33
C SER A 109 -11.66 5.96 -3.38
N ALA A 110 -10.46 6.30 -3.86
CA ALA A 110 -9.26 6.42 -3.03
C ALA A 110 -9.47 7.41 -1.88
N ILE A 111 -9.97 8.60 -2.19
CA ILE A 111 -10.27 9.63 -1.19
C ILE A 111 -11.32 9.14 -0.20
N ALA A 112 -12.40 8.52 -0.66
CA ALA A 112 -13.46 8.00 0.19
C ALA A 112 -12.94 6.93 1.17
N VAL A 113 -12.11 5.98 0.70
CA VAL A 113 -11.50 4.95 1.57
C VAL A 113 -10.55 5.57 2.58
N LEU A 114 -9.71 6.53 2.17
CA LEU A 114 -8.82 7.24 3.08
C LEU A 114 -9.59 7.97 4.18
N VAL A 115 -10.62 8.73 3.82
CA VAL A 115 -11.45 9.46 4.79
C VAL A 115 -12.14 8.50 5.75
N LEU A 116 -12.68 7.39 5.24
CA LEU A 116 -13.28 6.35 6.08
C LEU A 116 -12.28 5.76 7.06
N GLY A 117 -11.06 5.47 6.59
CA GLY A 117 -9.98 4.90 7.39
C GLY A 117 -9.42 5.84 8.47
N LEU A 118 -9.68 7.15 8.39
CA LEU A 118 -9.34 8.08 9.49
C LEU A 118 -10.23 7.89 10.73
N ALA A 119 -11.42 7.31 10.57
CA ALA A 119 -12.40 7.20 11.63
C ALA A 119 -12.47 5.82 12.27
N VAL A 120 -12.06 4.76 11.53
CA VAL A 120 -12.22 3.37 11.95
C VAL A 120 -10.99 2.53 11.63
N PRO A 121 -10.73 1.42 12.35
CA PRO A 121 -9.62 0.52 12.08
C PRO A 121 -9.65 -0.05 10.66
N VAL A 122 -8.46 -0.42 10.13
CA VAL A 122 -8.26 -0.92 8.75
C VAL A 122 -9.27 -2.00 8.35
N THR A 123 -9.50 -3.00 9.20
CA THR A 123 -10.43 -4.10 8.90
C THR A 123 -11.86 -3.61 8.68
N ALA A 124 -12.33 -2.68 9.53
CA ALA A 124 -13.67 -2.13 9.39
C ALA A 124 -13.78 -1.20 8.19
N SER A 125 -12.81 -0.30 7.96
CA SER A 125 -12.79 0.57 6.78
C SER A 125 -12.75 -0.24 5.50
N PHE A 126 -11.96 -1.31 5.44
CA PHE A 126 -11.94 -2.22 4.29
C PHE A 126 -13.32 -2.85 4.05
N ILE A 127 -13.93 -3.45 5.07
CA ILE A 127 -15.22 -4.14 4.92
C ILE A 127 -16.31 -3.18 4.46
N ILE A 128 -16.42 -2.00 5.08
CA ILE A 128 -17.42 -0.99 4.74
C ILE A 128 -17.17 -0.46 3.33
N ALA A 129 -15.93 -0.08 3.01
CA ALA A 129 -15.58 0.44 1.69
C ALA A 129 -15.76 -0.61 0.59
N ALA A 130 -15.48 -1.89 0.85
CA ALA A 130 -15.67 -2.97 -0.10
C ALA A 130 -17.12 -3.11 -0.53
N VAL A 131 -18.07 -3.00 0.40
CA VAL A 131 -19.50 -3.10 0.09
C VAL A 131 -20.00 -1.89 -0.71
N ILE A 132 -19.44 -0.71 -0.49
CA ILE A 132 -19.89 0.54 -1.12
C ILE A 132 -19.16 0.80 -2.44
N ILE A 133 -17.85 0.64 -2.45
CA ILE A 133 -16.97 1.10 -3.54
C ILE A 133 -16.69 0.00 -4.57
N ALA A 134 -16.54 -1.27 -4.15
CA ALA A 134 -16.24 -2.33 -5.09
C ALA A 134 -17.28 -2.46 -6.21
N PRO A 135 -18.61 -2.37 -5.96
CA PRO A 135 -19.59 -2.37 -7.03
C PRO A 135 -19.39 -1.25 -8.06
N ALA A 136 -19.00 -0.04 -7.62
CA ALA A 136 -18.74 1.09 -8.52
C ALA A 136 -17.58 0.80 -9.49
N LEU A 137 -16.49 0.24 -8.98
CA LEU A 137 -15.31 -0.11 -9.79
C LEU A 137 -15.63 -1.29 -10.74
N VAL A 138 -16.29 -2.33 -10.25
CA VAL A 138 -16.67 -3.50 -11.04
C VAL A 138 -17.64 -3.12 -12.19
N HIS A 139 -18.57 -2.20 -11.94
CA HIS A 139 -19.46 -1.66 -12.99
C HIS A 139 -18.71 -0.95 -14.13
N LEU A 140 -17.51 -0.42 -13.84
CA LEU A 140 -16.64 0.23 -14.83
C LEU A 140 -15.64 -0.75 -15.48
N GLY A 141 -15.79 -2.05 -15.24
CA GLY A 141 -14.99 -3.09 -15.89
C GLY A 141 -13.75 -3.55 -15.10
N VAL A 142 -13.52 -3.01 -13.89
CA VAL A 142 -12.45 -3.48 -13.00
C VAL A 142 -12.80 -4.87 -12.46
N THR A 143 -11.84 -5.79 -12.43
CA THR A 143 -12.08 -7.11 -11.84
C THR A 143 -12.32 -7.01 -10.32
N GLN A 144 -13.03 -7.99 -9.77
CA GLN A 144 -13.33 -8.01 -8.35
C GLN A 144 -12.05 -8.05 -7.49
N ALA A 145 -11.06 -8.81 -7.91
CA ALA A 145 -9.78 -8.92 -7.20
C ALA A 145 -9.03 -7.58 -7.17
N GLU A 146 -8.95 -6.88 -8.29
CA GLU A 146 -8.33 -5.55 -8.39
C GLU A 146 -9.06 -4.52 -7.54
N ALA A 147 -10.40 -4.49 -7.58
CA ALA A 147 -11.21 -3.58 -6.79
C ALA A 147 -11.00 -3.80 -5.28
N TYR A 148 -11.04 -5.05 -4.81
CA TYR A 148 -10.84 -5.35 -3.39
C TYR A 148 -9.41 -5.06 -2.95
N MET A 149 -8.38 -5.36 -3.77
CA MET A 149 -6.99 -5.04 -3.43
C MET A 149 -6.75 -3.54 -3.40
N PHE A 150 -7.34 -2.79 -4.33
CA PHE A 150 -7.29 -1.33 -4.32
C PHE A 150 -7.86 -0.76 -3.01
N ILE A 151 -9.05 -1.20 -2.61
CA ILE A 151 -9.70 -0.75 -1.38
C ILE A 151 -8.88 -1.15 -0.14
N PHE A 152 -8.39 -2.39 -0.09
CA PHE A 152 -7.56 -2.87 1.01
C PHE A 152 -6.27 -2.03 1.15
N TYR A 153 -5.63 -1.74 0.04
CA TYR A 153 -4.39 -0.97 0.02
C TYR A 153 -4.60 0.45 0.57
N TYR A 154 -5.67 1.13 0.16
CA TYR A 154 -6.01 2.45 0.69
C TYR A 154 -6.46 2.43 2.14
N ALA A 155 -7.15 1.37 2.58
CA ALA A 155 -7.49 1.18 3.97
C ALA A 155 -6.24 1.03 4.86
N VAL A 156 -5.19 0.34 4.38
CA VAL A 156 -3.89 0.26 5.07
C VAL A 156 -3.15 1.60 5.04
N LEU A 157 -3.16 2.31 3.91
CA LEU A 157 -2.50 3.61 3.77
C LEU A 157 -3.12 4.70 4.67
N SER A 158 -4.36 4.55 5.10
CA SER A 158 -4.98 5.48 6.06
C SER A 158 -4.24 5.51 7.40
N GLU A 159 -3.60 4.41 7.83
CA GLU A 159 -2.83 4.32 9.07
C GLU A 159 -1.55 5.19 9.08
N VAL A 160 -1.08 5.60 7.91
CA VAL A 160 0.08 6.50 7.77
C VAL A 160 -0.33 7.90 7.34
N SER A 161 -1.62 8.13 7.08
CA SER A 161 -2.14 9.40 6.56
C SER A 161 -2.53 10.35 7.69
N PRO A 162 -2.07 11.62 7.66
CA PRO A 162 -2.58 12.63 8.57
C PRO A 162 -4.11 12.83 8.40
N PRO A 163 -4.86 13.17 9.44
CA PRO A 163 -4.43 13.58 10.78
C PRO A 163 -4.26 12.46 11.79
N THR A 164 -4.70 11.23 11.55
CA THR A 164 -4.62 10.12 12.51
C THR A 164 -3.24 9.48 12.54
N ALA A 165 -2.71 9.04 11.38
CA ALA A 165 -1.37 8.50 11.17
C ALA A 165 -0.84 7.66 12.36
N LEU A 166 -1.60 6.63 12.77
CA LEU A 166 -1.32 5.84 13.98
C LEU A 166 0.10 5.25 14.00
N ALA A 167 0.59 4.83 12.83
CA ALA A 167 1.96 4.35 12.69
C ALA A 167 3.00 5.42 13.07
N ALA A 168 2.77 6.68 12.68
CA ALA A 168 3.66 7.80 13.01
C ALA A 168 3.56 8.19 14.50
N VAL A 169 2.36 8.11 15.09
CA VAL A 169 2.16 8.31 16.54
C VAL A 169 2.97 7.26 17.34
N ALA A 170 2.83 5.99 16.98
CA ALA A 170 3.58 4.90 17.61
C ALA A 170 5.10 5.09 17.47
N THR A 171 5.57 5.46 16.27
CA THR A 171 6.99 5.74 16.00
C THR A 171 7.50 6.91 16.84
N SER A 172 6.73 7.99 16.97
CA SER A 172 7.13 9.14 17.78
C SER A 172 7.22 8.81 19.28
N ALA A 173 6.36 7.92 19.77
CA ALA A 173 6.42 7.45 21.15
C ALA A 173 7.70 6.63 21.43
N ILE A 174 8.18 5.86 20.45
CA ILE A 174 9.41 5.06 20.57
C ILE A 174 10.66 5.95 20.45
N THR A 175 10.67 6.86 19.47
CA THR A 175 11.86 7.68 19.15
C THR A 175 11.99 8.94 19.98
N GLY A 176 10.96 9.33 20.74
CA GLY A 176 10.88 10.62 21.44
C GLY A 176 10.68 11.82 20.49
N GLY A 177 10.38 11.58 19.22
CA GLY A 177 10.14 12.61 18.21
C GLY A 177 8.81 13.35 18.40
N LYS A 178 8.70 14.54 17.79
CA LYS A 178 7.43 15.28 17.77
C LYS A 178 6.44 14.59 16.83
N VAL A 179 5.21 14.37 17.29
CA VAL A 179 4.16 13.60 16.57
C VAL A 179 3.87 14.20 15.18
N ILE A 180 3.53 15.48 15.09
CA ILE A 180 3.12 16.12 13.84
C ILE A 180 4.23 16.12 12.77
N PRO A 181 5.47 16.53 13.06
CA PRO A 181 6.57 16.39 12.10
C PRO A 181 6.81 14.94 11.66
N THR A 182 6.67 13.96 12.58
CA THR A 182 6.81 12.54 12.26
C THR A 182 5.71 12.07 11.31
N MET A 183 4.45 12.51 11.49
CA MET A 183 3.33 12.23 10.58
C MET A 183 3.62 12.73 9.16
N TRP A 184 4.05 13.98 9.00
CA TRP A 184 4.36 14.54 7.69
C TRP A 184 5.54 13.84 7.02
N GLN A 185 6.54 13.45 7.81
CA GLN A 185 7.69 12.72 7.28
C GLN A 185 7.31 11.30 6.85
N ALA A 186 6.52 10.59 7.65
CA ALA A 186 6.00 9.27 7.32
C ALA A 186 5.14 9.33 6.04
N TRP A 187 4.22 10.28 5.95
CA TRP A 187 3.37 10.47 4.78
C TRP A 187 4.19 10.79 3.52
N LYS A 188 5.19 11.65 3.63
CA LYS A 188 6.10 11.98 2.53
C LYS A 188 6.81 10.74 1.96
N TYR A 189 7.30 9.86 2.82
CA TYR A 189 7.98 8.63 2.38
C TYR A 189 7.01 7.57 1.85
N THR A 190 5.77 7.60 2.29
CA THR A 190 4.73 6.67 1.84
C THR A 190 4.04 7.14 0.54
N LEU A 191 4.21 8.41 0.14
CA LEU A 191 3.60 8.97 -1.07
C LEU A 191 3.73 8.08 -2.32
N PRO A 192 4.88 7.45 -2.62
CA PRO A 192 4.99 6.49 -3.72
C PRO A 192 3.98 5.35 -3.65
N ALA A 193 3.67 4.85 -2.45
CA ALA A 193 2.73 3.76 -2.26
C ALA A 193 1.28 4.15 -2.60
N PHE A 194 0.91 5.43 -2.52
CA PHE A 194 -0.43 5.89 -2.91
C PHE A 194 -0.71 5.78 -4.39
N LEU A 195 0.31 5.74 -5.24
CA LEU A 195 0.15 5.62 -6.70
C LEU A 195 0.12 4.16 -7.19
N VAL A 196 0.70 3.22 -6.45
CA VAL A 196 0.76 1.81 -6.84
C VAL A 196 -0.63 1.19 -7.06
N PRO A 197 -1.67 1.42 -6.21
CA PRO A 197 -2.98 0.84 -6.44
C PRO A 197 -3.66 1.28 -7.72
N PHE A 198 -3.32 2.45 -8.26
CA PHE A 198 -3.83 2.88 -9.57
C PHE A 198 -3.36 1.96 -10.70
N ALA A 199 -2.15 1.39 -10.59
CA ALA A 199 -1.66 0.43 -11.57
C ALA A 199 -2.51 -0.85 -11.61
N PHE A 200 -3.10 -1.29 -10.46
CA PHE A 200 -3.97 -2.46 -10.42
C PHE A 200 -5.26 -2.26 -11.23
N VAL A 201 -5.82 -1.06 -11.19
CA VAL A 201 -7.16 -0.75 -11.67
C VAL A 201 -7.17 -0.10 -13.06
N LEU A 202 -6.11 0.64 -13.40
CA LEU A 202 -6.07 1.44 -14.62
C LEU A 202 -5.26 0.80 -15.76
N THR A 203 -4.64 -0.37 -15.52
CA THR A 203 -3.78 -1.00 -16.52
C THR A 203 -4.09 -2.48 -16.70
N ASP A 204 -4.11 -2.96 -17.94
CA ASP A 204 -4.38 -4.37 -18.27
C ASP A 204 -3.34 -5.32 -17.64
N ASN A 205 -2.11 -4.85 -17.45
CA ASN A 205 -1.04 -5.61 -16.82
C ASN A 205 -1.03 -5.51 -15.28
N GLY A 206 -1.94 -4.74 -14.69
CA GLY A 206 -2.07 -4.57 -13.24
C GLY A 206 -2.38 -5.87 -12.51
N ALA A 207 -3.13 -6.77 -13.15
CA ALA A 207 -3.43 -8.11 -12.64
C ALA A 207 -2.17 -8.95 -12.31
N HIS A 208 -1.06 -8.75 -13.04
CA HIS A 208 0.21 -9.42 -12.77
C HIS A 208 0.81 -9.02 -11.41
N LEU A 209 0.57 -7.78 -10.93
CA LEU A 209 1.00 -7.35 -9.59
C LEU A 209 0.20 -8.04 -8.48
N LEU A 210 -0.97 -8.56 -8.82
CA LEU A 210 -1.83 -9.32 -7.91
C LEU A 210 -1.58 -10.83 -7.98
N GLY A 211 -0.51 -11.26 -8.62
CA GLY A 211 -0.17 -12.67 -8.76
C GLY A 211 -1.01 -13.43 -9.78
N GLN A 212 -1.67 -12.72 -10.70
CA GLN A 212 -2.49 -13.33 -11.75
C GLN A 212 -1.73 -13.34 -13.10
N GLY A 213 -1.82 -14.45 -13.83
CA GLY A 213 -1.20 -14.61 -15.14
C GLY A 213 0.12 -15.38 -15.14
N SER A 214 1.01 -15.13 -16.12
CA SER A 214 2.26 -15.86 -16.27
C SER A 214 3.33 -15.38 -15.28
N LEU A 215 4.17 -16.31 -14.81
CA LEU A 215 5.28 -15.99 -13.90
C LEU A 215 6.23 -14.93 -14.49
N LEU A 216 6.51 -15.03 -15.79
CA LEU A 216 7.35 -14.06 -16.48
C LEU A 216 6.71 -12.66 -16.51
N GLY A 217 5.39 -12.59 -16.75
CA GLY A 217 4.63 -11.34 -16.70
C GLY A 217 4.67 -10.71 -15.31
N MET A 218 4.49 -11.52 -14.26
CA MET A 218 4.57 -11.06 -12.86
C MET A 218 5.95 -10.48 -12.54
N LEU A 219 7.03 -11.20 -12.88
CA LEU A 219 8.40 -10.74 -12.62
C LEU A 219 8.74 -9.47 -13.41
N TRP A 220 8.28 -9.38 -14.65
CA TRP A 220 8.45 -8.20 -15.49
C TRP A 220 7.73 -6.98 -14.89
N THR A 221 6.45 -7.13 -14.58
CA THR A 221 5.62 -6.06 -14.02
C THR A 221 6.12 -5.62 -12.64
N LEU A 222 6.56 -6.57 -11.82
CA LEU A 222 7.18 -6.28 -10.53
C LEU A 222 8.46 -5.46 -10.71
N GLY A 223 9.34 -5.84 -11.63
CA GLY A 223 10.58 -5.11 -11.91
C GLY A 223 10.33 -3.68 -12.36
N VAL A 224 9.37 -3.49 -13.29
CA VAL A 224 8.97 -2.16 -13.77
C VAL A 224 8.35 -1.31 -12.65
N SER A 225 7.51 -1.91 -11.81
CA SER A 225 6.89 -1.21 -10.67
C SER A 225 7.90 -0.81 -9.60
N ILE A 226 8.94 -1.63 -9.36
CA ILE A 226 10.06 -1.25 -8.49
C ILE A 226 10.78 0.00 -9.03
N LEU A 227 11.03 0.07 -10.34
CA LEU A 227 11.63 1.26 -10.95
C LEU A 227 10.72 2.49 -10.84
N ALA A 228 9.40 2.32 -11.01
CA ALA A 228 8.43 3.38 -10.83
C ALA A 228 8.43 3.94 -9.40
N VAL A 229 8.38 3.03 -8.41
CA VAL A 229 8.45 3.41 -6.98
C VAL A 229 9.78 4.06 -6.65
N ALA A 230 10.90 3.57 -7.21
CA ALA A 230 12.22 4.19 -7.03
C ALA A 230 12.25 5.61 -7.60
N ALA A 231 11.66 5.85 -8.78
CA ALA A 231 11.56 7.19 -9.35
C ALA A 231 10.73 8.13 -8.46
N LEU A 232 9.60 7.66 -7.90
CA LEU A 232 8.81 8.42 -6.93
C LEU A 232 9.55 8.68 -5.63
N ALA A 233 10.35 7.70 -5.16
CA ALA A 233 11.18 7.86 -3.97
C ALA A 233 12.25 8.94 -4.17
N VAL A 234 12.78 9.10 -5.38
CA VAL A 234 13.67 10.21 -5.74
C VAL A 234 12.94 11.56 -5.63
N VAL A 235 11.71 11.65 -6.08
CA VAL A 235 10.91 12.88 -5.99
C VAL A 235 10.67 13.28 -4.54
N THR A 236 10.25 12.33 -3.69
CA THR A 236 9.90 12.58 -2.30
C THR A 236 11.12 12.66 -1.38
N GLY A 237 12.11 11.77 -1.57
CA GLY A 237 13.34 11.69 -0.77
C GLY A 237 14.39 12.72 -1.16
N GLY A 238 14.43 13.11 -2.44
CA GLY A 238 15.36 14.11 -2.94
C GLY A 238 16.79 13.63 -3.09
N TRP A 239 17.00 12.35 -3.33
CA TRP A 239 18.31 11.71 -3.38
C TRP A 239 18.37 10.60 -4.44
N ILE A 240 19.46 10.55 -5.22
CA ILE A 240 19.83 9.41 -6.07
C ILE A 240 21.21 8.91 -5.59
N VAL A 241 22.27 9.48 -6.11
CA VAL A 241 23.66 9.27 -5.66
C VAL A 241 24.14 10.45 -4.85
N ILE A 242 23.72 11.65 -5.23
CA ILE A 242 23.84 12.91 -4.49
C ILE A 242 22.47 13.55 -4.35
N ALA A 243 22.35 14.60 -3.56
CA ALA A 243 21.12 15.37 -3.43
C ALA A 243 20.61 15.83 -4.82
N THR A 244 19.35 15.48 -5.14
CA THR A 244 18.75 15.79 -6.44
C THR A 244 18.39 17.24 -6.57
N GLY A 245 18.62 17.80 -7.76
CA GLY A 245 18.12 19.10 -8.12
C GLY A 245 16.66 19.07 -8.56
N TRP A 246 16.18 20.22 -8.93
CA TRP A 246 14.81 20.42 -9.38
C TRP A 246 14.51 19.71 -10.72
N VAL A 247 15.51 19.67 -11.62
CA VAL A 247 15.39 19.05 -12.94
C VAL A 247 15.23 17.54 -12.85
N GLU A 248 16.08 16.87 -12.04
CA GLU A 248 16.01 15.41 -11.85
C GLU A 248 14.66 15.01 -11.25
N ARG A 249 14.15 15.76 -10.26
CA ARG A 249 12.83 15.50 -9.68
C ARG A 249 11.71 15.67 -10.70
N LEU A 250 11.77 16.75 -11.51
CA LEU A 250 10.77 17.00 -12.54
C LEU A 250 10.74 15.90 -13.62
N LEU A 251 11.88 15.31 -13.97
CA LEU A 251 11.97 14.17 -14.88
C LEU A 251 11.47 12.86 -14.24
N CYS A 252 11.69 12.66 -12.94
CA CYS A 252 11.27 11.46 -12.24
C CYS A 252 9.74 11.37 -12.08
N VAL A 253 8.99 12.48 -12.02
CA VAL A 253 7.53 12.44 -11.93
C VAL A 253 6.88 11.78 -13.15
N PRO A 254 7.06 12.28 -14.39
CA PRO A 254 6.49 11.63 -15.56
C PRO A 254 7.09 10.24 -15.80
N ALA A 255 8.38 10.02 -15.49
CA ALA A 255 8.99 8.70 -15.58
C ALA A 255 8.22 7.68 -14.74
N ALA A 256 7.92 8.01 -13.48
CA ALA A 256 7.20 7.13 -12.58
C ALA A 256 5.77 6.85 -13.05
N LEU A 257 5.03 7.87 -13.48
CA LEU A 257 3.66 7.72 -13.97
C LEU A 257 3.60 6.84 -15.24
N LEU A 258 4.55 7.05 -16.16
CA LEU A 258 4.65 6.24 -17.37
C LEU A 258 5.02 4.77 -17.07
N LEU A 259 5.90 4.54 -16.09
CA LEU A 259 6.25 3.20 -15.64
C LEU A 259 5.08 2.50 -14.95
N LEU A 260 4.27 3.21 -14.16
CA LEU A 260 3.08 2.64 -13.50
C LEU A 260 1.95 2.31 -14.47
N TYR A 261 1.95 2.91 -15.67
CA TYR A 261 0.95 2.61 -16.70
C TYR A 261 1.16 1.23 -17.36
N LEU A 262 2.35 0.61 -17.19
CA LEU A 262 2.68 -0.77 -17.54
C LEU A 262 2.47 -1.15 -19.04
N ALA A 263 2.37 -0.18 -19.95
CA ALA A 263 2.33 -0.44 -21.38
C ALA A 263 3.77 -0.43 -21.98
N PRO A 264 4.08 -1.25 -23.00
CA PRO A 264 5.46 -1.37 -23.51
C PRO A 264 6.10 -0.04 -23.91
N VAL A 265 5.34 0.82 -24.57
CA VAL A 265 5.83 2.14 -25.03
C VAL A 265 6.08 3.07 -23.84
N THR A 266 5.15 3.12 -22.88
CA THR A 266 5.27 3.98 -21.70
C THR A 266 6.41 3.52 -20.81
N ILE A 267 6.65 2.21 -20.69
CA ILE A 267 7.80 1.64 -19.99
C ILE A 267 9.10 2.11 -20.61
N ALA A 268 9.25 2.00 -21.97
CA ALA A 268 10.46 2.42 -22.65
C ALA A 268 10.76 3.91 -22.45
N VAL A 269 9.75 4.77 -22.58
CA VAL A 269 9.89 6.23 -22.36
C VAL A 269 10.19 6.51 -20.88
N GLY A 270 9.51 5.85 -19.95
CA GLY A 270 9.72 6.01 -18.52
C GLY A 270 11.14 5.63 -18.07
N ILE A 271 11.67 4.50 -18.56
CA ILE A 271 13.07 4.09 -18.33
C ILE A 271 14.03 5.13 -18.92
N GLY A 272 13.77 5.63 -20.14
CA GLY A 272 14.59 6.66 -20.79
C GLY A 272 14.67 7.94 -19.94
N LEU A 273 13.53 8.44 -19.44
CA LEU A 273 13.48 9.63 -18.56
C LEU A 273 14.21 9.40 -17.24
N LEU A 274 14.03 8.24 -16.64
CA LEU A 274 14.72 7.88 -15.39
C LEU A 274 16.24 7.79 -15.61
N PHE A 275 16.67 7.19 -16.72
CA PHE A 275 18.07 7.12 -17.11
C PHE A 275 18.68 8.52 -17.26
N VAL A 276 17.99 9.43 -17.98
CA VAL A 276 18.44 10.82 -18.14
C VAL A 276 18.57 11.52 -16.77
N ALA A 277 17.61 11.33 -15.85
CA ALA A 277 17.67 11.90 -14.52
C ALA A 277 18.88 11.39 -13.72
N VAL A 278 19.18 10.08 -13.82
CA VAL A 278 20.36 9.46 -13.18
C VAL A 278 21.66 10.00 -13.78
N VAL A 279 21.75 10.11 -15.11
CA VAL A 279 22.94 10.66 -15.79
C VAL A 279 23.19 12.11 -15.37
N ILE A 280 22.18 12.96 -15.33
CA ILE A 280 22.30 14.35 -14.88
C ILE A 280 22.85 14.39 -13.44
N ASN A 281 22.33 13.55 -12.55
CA ASN A 281 22.78 13.47 -11.17
C ASN A 281 24.25 13.03 -11.05
N LEU A 282 24.68 12.05 -11.86
CA LEU A 282 26.08 11.59 -11.89
C LEU A 282 27.03 12.65 -12.44
N LEU A 283 26.65 13.37 -13.51
CA LEU A 283 27.44 14.46 -14.07
C LEU A 283 27.60 15.62 -13.06
N ARG A 284 26.57 15.93 -12.30
CA ARG A 284 26.64 16.92 -11.21
C ARG A 284 27.60 16.46 -10.10
N ARG A 285 27.59 15.15 -9.76
CA ARG A 285 28.53 14.58 -8.78
C ARG A 285 29.99 14.83 -9.20
N GLN A 286 30.32 14.60 -10.46
CA GLN A 286 31.69 14.80 -10.97
C GLN A 286 32.10 16.28 -10.89
N ARG A 287 31.20 17.22 -11.18
CA ARG A 287 31.49 18.65 -11.08
C ARG A 287 31.75 19.11 -9.63
N VAL A 288 31.00 18.57 -8.68
CA VAL A 288 31.19 18.88 -7.26
C VAL A 288 32.52 18.30 -6.75
N ALA A 289 32.89 17.08 -7.13
CA ALA A 289 34.15 16.47 -6.76
C ALA A 289 35.38 17.25 -7.33
N GLY A 290 35.29 17.66 -8.62
CA GLY A 290 36.40 18.43 -9.24
C GLY A 290 36.58 19.85 -8.66
N SER A 291 35.53 20.45 -8.11
CA SER A 291 35.63 21.77 -7.47
C SER A 291 36.30 21.71 -6.09
N THR A 292 36.21 20.56 -5.39
CA THR A 292 36.85 20.36 -4.08
C THR A 292 38.36 20.08 -4.22
N GLU A 293 38.78 19.42 -5.30
CA GLU A 293 40.24 19.19 -5.55
C GLU A 293 40.95 20.48 -6.01
N GLY A 294 40.28 21.39 -6.70
CA GLY A 294 40.85 22.66 -7.12
C GLY A 294 41.10 23.66 -5.98
N THR A 295 40.38 23.55 -4.88
CA THR A 295 40.54 24.41 -3.69
C THR A 295 41.56 23.92 -2.69
N VAL A 296 42.02 22.67 -2.78
CA VAL A 296 43.09 22.11 -1.91
C VAL A 296 44.47 22.35 -2.50
N ASN A 297 44.57 22.63 -3.81
CA ASN A 297 45.86 22.86 -4.53
C ASN A 297 46.14 24.34 -4.82
N SER A 298 45.33 25.25 -4.31
CA SER A 298 45.60 26.72 -4.33
C SER A 298 45.85 27.24 -2.93
#